data_e59970bbea12ddeaae1675d3063a1fa1
#
_entry.id   e59970bbea12ddeaae1675d3063a1fa1
#
_cell.length_a   1.000
_cell.length_b   1.000
_cell.length_c   1.000
_cell.angle_alpha   90.00
_cell.angle_beta   90.00
_cell.angle_gamma   90.00
#
_symmetry.space_group_name_H-M   'P 1'
#
loop_
_entity.id
_entity.type
_entity.pdbx_description
1 polymer ?
#
loop_
_entity_poly.entity_id
_entity_poly.type
_entity_poly.pdbx_seq_one_letter_code
_entity_poly.pdbx_strand_id
1 'polypeptide(L)'
;EATTTSGDFGFGGTLGWSHHNIFHGSECLTFKISYSQEAISGMDITDDKIRDYGASVTLAIPRVLFPFLTRDFKRRINANTELHAAFSVQQMGYRRDQLSLGWKYKWQRRRFYNFEFDFLDYNLVKMEDADAFRDKYFNEHTNPILLYNYTDHQILCTGFTYTFDNMSSKRLLNKKLFKASFETGGNTFQLFSHICKFDKDEFSGQNMIFEVPYSQYVKTELEYAFNQYINEKCRIVYHAKAGVAVPYGNSDGVPFEKRFYGGGASGVRGWAVRTLGPGKFPSTNDYLAQTGDINLLLNLEY
;
A
#
# COMPACT_ATOMS: atom_id res chain seq x y z
N GLU A 1 21.76 0.09 0.15
CA GLU A 1 21.33 -1.23 0.66
C GLU A 1 21.22 -2.19 -0.53
N ALA A 2 21.74 -3.38 -0.38
CA ALA A 2 21.52 -4.48 -1.32
C ALA A 2 20.50 -5.43 -0.68
N THR A 3 19.39 -5.66 -1.34
CA THR A 3 18.33 -6.55 -0.86
C THR A 3 17.99 -7.55 -1.94
N THR A 4 17.75 -8.80 -1.56
CA THR A 4 17.23 -9.84 -2.44
C THR A 4 15.82 -10.17 -1.98
N THR A 5 14.80 -9.83 -2.76
CA THR A 5 13.40 -10.13 -2.44
C THR A 5 12.92 -11.44 -3.07
N SER A 6 13.47 -11.83 -4.20
CA SER A 6 13.10 -13.03 -4.95
C SER A 6 14.26 -14.03 -5.16
N GLY A 7 15.40 -13.82 -4.52
CA GLY A 7 16.62 -14.59 -4.75
C GLY A 7 17.51 -13.99 -5.84
N ASP A 8 17.07 -12.97 -6.53
CA ASP A 8 17.82 -12.28 -7.56
C ASP A 8 18.60 -11.08 -6.99
N PHE A 9 19.65 -10.68 -7.70
CA PHE A 9 20.51 -9.60 -7.24
C PHE A 9 19.91 -8.24 -7.56
N GLY A 10 19.75 -7.39 -6.53
CA GLY A 10 19.31 -6.01 -6.67
C GLY A 10 20.21 -5.03 -5.94
N PHE A 11 20.33 -3.82 -6.46
CA PHE A 11 20.96 -2.71 -5.75
C PHE A 11 20.10 -1.47 -5.82
N GLY A 12 20.15 -0.66 -4.78
CA GLY A 12 19.39 0.59 -4.72
C GLY A 12 20.07 1.65 -3.87
N GLY A 13 19.77 2.89 -4.16
CA GLY A 13 20.26 4.05 -3.43
C GLY A 13 19.13 5.05 -3.17
N THR A 14 19.15 5.65 -1.98
CA THR A 14 18.21 6.72 -1.63
C THR A 14 18.98 7.90 -1.07
N LEU A 15 18.73 9.09 -1.65
CA LEU A 15 19.20 10.35 -1.12
C LEU A 15 18.04 11.09 -0.47
N GLY A 16 18.20 11.48 0.79
CA GLY A 16 17.21 12.20 1.56
C GLY A 16 17.76 13.50 2.14
N TRP A 17 16.96 14.56 2.05
CA TRP A 17 17.24 15.83 2.70
C TRP A 17 16.03 16.20 3.56
N SER A 18 16.29 16.65 4.79
CA SER A 18 15.22 17.07 5.71
C SER A 18 15.55 18.43 6.29
N HIS A 19 14.56 19.33 6.26
CA HIS A 19 14.63 20.63 6.89
C HIS A 19 13.59 20.71 8.00
N HIS A 20 14.06 20.95 9.21
CA HIS A 20 13.20 21.14 10.38
C HIS A 20 12.90 22.62 10.57
N ASN A 21 11.65 22.94 10.90
CA ASN A 21 11.21 24.30 11.20
C ASN A 21 11.19 25.24 9.97
N ILE A 22 10.70 24.76 8.83
CA ILE A 22 10.71 25.51 7.56
C ILE A 22 9.86 26.78 7.61
N PHE A 23 8.74 26.77 8.33
CA PHE A 23 7.83 27.91 8.52
C PHE A 23 7.82 28.45 9.96
N HIS A 24 8.86 28.16 10.75
CA HIS A 24 9.04 28.58 12.13
C HIS A 24 7.98 28.04 13.12
N GLY A 25 7.32 26.93 12.78
CA GLY A 25 6.30 26.25 13.59
C GLY A 25 6.64 24.79 13.87
N SER A 26 7.94 24.40 13.82
CA SER A 26 8.42 23.03 13.99
C SER A 26 7.95 22.05 12.90
N GLU A 27 7.63 22.55 11.73
CA GLU A 27 7.31 21.73 10.57
C GLU A 27 8.57 21.05 10.04
N CYS A 28 8.41 19.81 9.57
CA CYS A 28 9.49 19.05 8.96
C CYS A 28 9.17 18.80 7.48
N LEU A 29 10.01 19.36 6.61
CA LEU A 29 9.97 19.06 5.18
C LEU A 29 11.05 18.03 4.86
N THR A 30 10.65 16.92 4.26
CA THR A 30 11.56 15.87 3.82
C THR A 30 11.43 15.67 2.32
N PHE A 31 12.55 15.68 1.63
CA PHE A 31 12.65 15.36 0.22
C PHE A 31 13.51 14.10 0.07
N LYS A 32 13.07 13.15 -0.78
CA LYS A 32 13.79 11.91 -1.06
C LYS A 32 13.80 11.64 -2.55
N ILE A 33 14.94 11.18 -3.05
CA ILE A 33 15.08 10.61 -4.39
C ILE A 33 15.61 9.19 -4.20
N SER A 34 15.02 8.24 -4.90
CA SER A 34 15.42 6.84 -4.86
C SER A 34 15.63 6.30 -6.28
N TYR A 35 16.59 5.42 -6.38
CA TYR A 35 16.84 4.59 -7.55
C TYR A 35 17.07 3.15 -7.10
N SER A 36 16.43 2.20 -7.76
CA SER A 36 16.72 0.78 -7.57
C SER A 36 16.75 0.05 -8.90
N GLN A 37 17.56 -0.99 -8.96
CA GLN A 37 17.65 -1.90 -10.06
C GLN A 37 17.72 -3.33 -9.53
N GLU A 38 16.88 -4.22 -10.05
CA GLU A 38 16.81 -5.62 -9.71
C GLU A 38 16.92 -6.47 -10.97
N ALA A 39 17.72 -7.53 -10.95
CA ALA A 39 17.78 -8.52 -12.01
C ALA A 39 16.72 -9.59 -11.75
N ILE A 40 15.98 -10.01 -12.77
CA ILE A 40 15.00 -11.09 -12.68
C ILE A 40 15.56 -12.28 -13.44
N SER A 41 15.74 -13.41 -12.75
CA SER A 41 16.09 -14.66 -13.38
C SER A 41 14.81 -15.46 -13.68
N GLY A 42 14.63 -15.85 -14.94
CA GLY A 42 13.58 -16.78 -15.34
C GLY A 42 12.39 -16.21 -16.13
N MET A 43 12.39 -14.94 -16.46
CA MET A 43 11.49 -14.37 -17.47
C MET A 43 12.25 -14.07 -18.77
N ASP A 44 11.76 -14.57 -19.91
CA ASP A 44 12.21 -14.19 -21.26
C ASP A 44 11.78 -12.75 -21.62
N ILE A 45 12.06 -11.80 -20.73
CA ILE A 45 11.85 -10.39 -20.99
C ILE A 45 13.11 -9.86 -21.67
N THR A 46 12.94 -9.12 -22.74
CA THR A 46 14.04 -8.52 -23.53
C THR A 46 14.93 -7.57 -22.71
N ASP A 47 14.47 -7.17 -21.53
CA ASP A 47 15.23 -6.38 -20.55
C ASP A 47 15.14 -7.15 -19.21
N ASP A 48 16.15 -7.95 -18.89
CA ASP A 48 16.21 -8.78 -17.66
C ASP A 48 16.33 -7.97 -16.37
N LYS A 49 15.91 -6.72 -16.38
CA LYS A 49 16.11 -5.78 -15.26
C LYS A 49 14.87 -4.93 -15.00
N ILE A 50 14.44 -4.92 -13.74
CA ILE A 50 13.51 -3.91 -13.25
C ILE A 50 14.31 -2.69 -12.81
N ARG A 51 13.90 -1.50 -13.24
CA ARG A 51 14.46 -0.22 -12.81
C ARG A 51 13.35 0.64 -12.22
N ASP A 52 13.55 1.08 -10.98
CA ASP A 52 12.62 1.98 -10.30
C ASP A 52 13.30 3.33 -10.02
N TYR A 53 12.63 4.39 -10.41
CA TYR A 53 13.01 5.77 -10.10
C TYR A 53 11.92 6.38 -9.25
N GLY A 54 12.27 7.03 -8.15
CA GLY A 54 11.29 7.64 -7.26
C GLY A 54 11.75 9.01 -6.77
N ALA A 55 10.79 9.92 -6.64
CA ALA A 55 10.96 11.19 -5.95
C ALA A 55 9.77 11.41 -5.02
N SER A 56 10.01 11.84 -3.79
CA SER A 56 8.94 12.13 -2.84
C SER A 56 9.23 13.35 -1.99
N VAL A 57 8.16 14.06 -1.66
CA VAL A 57 8.16 15.20 -0.75
C VAL A 57 7.15 14.95 0.34
N THR A 58 7.55 15.10 1.59
CA THR A 58 6.67 14.94 2.75
C THR A 58 6.80 16.16 3.64
N LEU A 59 5.67 16.80 3.96
CA LEU A 59 5.58 17.91 4.88
C LEU A 59 4.79 17.47 6.13
N ALA A 60 5.48 17.34 7.24
CA ALA A 60 4.89 17.03 8.54
C ALA A 60 4.70 18.32 9.35
N ILE A 61 3.47 18.60 9.76
CA ILE A 61 3.07 19.79 10.50
C ILE A 61 2.55 19.34 11.87
N PRO A 62 3.15 19.78 12.99
CA PRO A 62 2.78 19.33 14.33
C PRO A 62 1.48 20.02 14.83
N ARG A 63 0.49 20.10 13.98
CA ARG A 63 -0.85 20.65 14.28
C ARG A 63 -1.88 20.14 13.28
N VAL A 64 -3.15 20.18 13.65
CA VAL A 64 -4.28 19.81 12.78
C VAL A 64 -4.57 20.94 11.80
N LEU A 65 -4.35 20.68 10.50
CA LEU A 65 -4.73 21.58 9.41
C LEU A 65 -6.11 21.22 8.85
N PHE A 66 -7.17 21.40 9.62
CA PHE A 66 -8.53 21.21 9.12
C PHE A 66 -9.35 22.46 9.41
N PRO A 67 -9.86 23.16 8.38
CA PRO A 67 -10.47 24.48 8.56
C PRO A 67 -11.73 24.45 9.41
N PHE A 68 -12.54 23.38 9.31
CA PHE A 68 -13.86 23.30 9.93
C PHE A 68 -13.86 22.80 11.40
N LEU A 69 -12.71 22.43 11.96
CA LEU A 69 -12.63 21.98 13.35
C LEU A 69 -12.39 23.14 14.32
N THR A 70 -13.10 23.13 15.45
CA THR A 70 -12.93 24.11 16.52
C THR A 70 -11.54 24.02 17.16
N ARG A 71 -11.06 25.15 17.70
CA ARG A 71 -9.74 25.22 18.35
C ARG A 71 -9.60 24.25 19.53
N ASP A 72 -10.67 24.11 20.32
CA ASP A 72 -10.67 23.21 21.48
C ASP A 72 -10.57 21.74 21.08
N PHE A 73 -11.23 21.35 20.00
CA PHE A 73 -11.15 19.99 19.46
C PHE A 73 -9.74 19.69 18.93
N LYS A 74 -9.13 20.63 18.19
CA LYS A 74 -7.75 20.50 17.70
C LYS A 74 -6.74 20.30 18.83
N ARG A 75 -6.89 21.05 19.94
CA ARG A 75 -6.04 20.91 21.14
C ARG A 75 -6.22 19.58 21.84
N ARG A 76 -7.44 19.03 21.88
CA ARG A 76 -7.71 17.74 22.54
C ARG A 76 -7.11 16.55 21.80
N ILE A 77 -7.14 16.57 20.47
CA ILE A 77 -6.61 15.49 19.64
C ILE A 77 -5.09 15.55 19.59
N ASN A 78 -4.49 16.75 19.55
CA ASN A 78 -3.04 16.95 19.40
C ASN A 78 -2.47 16.14 18.23
N ALA A 79 -3.14 16.19 17.09
CA ALA A 79 -2.74 15.41 15.91
C ALA A 79 -1.74 16.19 15.06
N ASN A 80 -0.86 15.45 14.41
CA ASN A 80 0.02 15.93 13.36
C ASN A 80 -0.66 15.79 12.01
N THR A 81 -0.48 16.77 11.14
CA THR A 81 -0.88 16.69 9.72
C THR A 81 0.33 16.32 8.89
N GLU A 82 0.18 15.34 8.02
CA GLU A 82 1.21 14.95 7.07
C GLU A 82 0.66 15.08 5.65
N LEU A 83 1.33 15.87 4.84
CA LEU A 83 1.09 16.02 3.41
C LEU A 83 2.22 15.33 2.68
N HIS A 84 1.88 14.50 1.71
CA HIS A 84 2.82 13.69 0.97
C HIS A 84 2.52 13.80 -0.53
N ALA A 85 3.57 13.94 -1.32
CA ALA A 85 3.51 13.82 -2.77
C ALA A 85 4.69 12.95 -3.23
N ALA A 86 4.41 11.97 -4.07
CA ALA A 86 5.46 11.12 -4.65
C ALA A 86 5.16 10.84 -6.12
N PHE A 87 6.23 10.71 -6.89
CA PHE A 87 6.19 10.25 -8.26
C PHE A 87 7.23 9.13 -8.42
N SER A 88 6.81 8.04 -9.03
CA SER A 88 7.71 6.92 -9.33
C SER A 88 7.49 6.41 -10.74
N VAL A 89 8.56 5.95 -11.36
CA VAL A 89 8.59 5.33 -12.69
C VAL A 89 9.23 3.97 -12.55
N GLN A 90 8.51 2.92 -12.92
CA GLN A 90 9.02 1.56 -12.98
C GLN A 90 9.13 1.13 -14.44
N GLN A 91 10.27 0.59 -14.82
CA GLN A 91 10.54 0.04 -16.16
C GLN A 91 10.82 -1.46 -16.03
N MET A 92 9.98 -2.29 -16.67
CA MET A 92 10.06 -3.76 -16.68
C MET A 92 9.44 -4.31 -17.96
N GLY A 93 10.06 -4.09 -19.13
CA GLY A 93 9.46 -4.47 -20.41
C GLY A 93 8.23 -3.62 -20.79
N TYR A 94 7.65 -2.90 -19.87
CA TYR A 94 6.65 -1.83 -20.00
C TYR A 94 7.06 -0.70 -19.03
N ARG A 95 6.45 0.47 -19.22
CA ARG A 95 6.67 1.59 -18.30
C ARG A 95 5.41 1.82 -17.46
N ARG A 96 5.60 1.96 -16.16
CA ARG A 96 4.55 2.25 -15.20
C ARG A 96 4.89 3.53 -14.45
N ASP A 97 4.11 4.56 -14.67
CA ASP A 97 4.21 5.86 -14.01
C ASP A 97 3.17 5.91 -12.89
N GLN A 98 3.60 6.25 -11.68
CA GLN A 98 2.72 6.36 -10.53
C GLN A 98 2.88 7.72 -9.86
N LEU A 99 1.77 8.44 -9.71
CA LEU A 99 1.67 9.67 -8.94
C LEU A 99 0.85 9.38 -7.67
N SER A 100 1.41 9.72 -6.51
CA SER A 100 0.74 9.58 -5.22
C SER A 100 0.65 10.91 -4.50
N LEU A 101 -0.55 11.27 -4.02
CA LEU A 101 -0.79 12.46 -3.20
C LEU A 101 -1.52 12.03 -1.94
N GLY A 102 -1.01 12.40 -0.78
CA GLY A 102 -1.58 12.00 0.50
C GLY A 102 -1.79 13.17 1.45
N TRP A 103 -2.88 13.10 2.18
CA TRP A 103 -3.19 13.99 3.29
C TRP A 103 -3.69 13.14 4.46
N LYS A 104 -2.89 13.03 5.50
CA LYS A 104 -3.21 12.21 6.67
C LYS A 104 -3.04 12.94 7.99
N TYR A 105 -3.77 12.46 8.99
CA TYR A 105 -3.68 12.91 10.36
C TYR A 105 -3.20 11.76 11.23
N LYS A 106 -2.18 12.02 12.04
CA LYS A 106 -1.63 11.05 12.99
C LYS A 106 -1.70 11.63 14.39
N TRP A 107 -2.26 10.88 15.32
CA TRP A 107 -2.26 11.28 16.72
C TRP A 107 -2.03 10.08 17.63
N GLN A 108 -1.44 10.36 18.75
CA GLN A 108 -1.18 9.38 19.79
C GLN A 108 -1.95 9.77 21.06
N ARG A 109 -2.67 8.81 21.62
CA ARG A 109 -3.32 8.98 22.92
C ARG A 109 -2.70 8.05 23.94
N ARG A 110 -2.19 8.59 25.04
CA ARG A 110 -1.36 7.85 25.98
C ARG A 110 -0.13 7.27 25.25
N ARG A 111 0.59 6.35 25.85
CA ARG A 111 1.87 5.87 25.30
C ARG A 111 1.72 4.83 24.16
N PHE A 112 0.62 4.10 24.13
CA PHE A 112 0.48 2.88 23.34
C PHE A 112 -0.63 2.92 22.30
N TYR A 113 -1.43 3.99 22.22
CA TYR A 113 -2.58 4.09 21.35
C TYR A 113 -2.27 5.08 20.23
N ASN A 114 -2.11 4.57 19.03
CA ASN A 114 -1.84 5.36 17.83
C ASN A 114 -3.06 5.30 16.91
N PHE A 115 -3.38 6.43 16.32
CA PHE A 115 -4.47 6.58 15.39
C PHE A 115 -3.96 7.28 14.15
N GLU A 116 -4.34 6.78 12.98
CA GLU A 116 -4.07 7.40 11.70
C GLU A 116 -5.39 7.56 10.95
N PHE A 117 -5.62 8.71 10.38
CA PHE A 117 -6.75 8.98 9.53
C PHE A 117 -6.24 9.52 8.20
N ASP A 118 -6.34 8.69 7.18
CA ASP A 118 -6.06 9.06 5.79
C ASP A 118 -7.29 9.79 5.25
N PHE A 119 -7.23 11.13 5.33
CA PHE A 119 -8.33 11.96 4.84
C PHE A 119 -8.45 11.87 3.33
N LEU A 120 -7.31 11.84 2.64
CA LEU A 120 -7.21 11.73 1.21
C LEU A 120 -5.90 11.02 0.85
N ASP A 121 -6.01 9.93 0.12
CA ASP A 121 -4.88 9.20 -0.49
C ASP A 121 -5.23 8.95 -1.95
N TYR A 122 -4.63 9.75 -2.84
CA TYR A 122 -4.84 9.69 -4.27
C TYR A 122 -3.66 9.03 -4.94
N ASN A 123 -3.93 8.01 -5.74
CA ASN A 123 -2.94 7.29 -6.53
C ASN A 123 -3.42 7.21 -7.97
N LEU A 124 -2.62 7.71 -8.89
CA LEU A 124 -2.81 7.61 -10.33
C LEU A 124 -1.72 6.72 -10.90
N VAL A 125 -2.12 5.69 -11.61
CA VAL A 125 -1.21 4.78 -12.32
C VAL A 125 -1.49 4.88 -13.81
N LYS A 126 -0.45 5.14 -14.58
CA LYS A 126 -0.46 5.12 -16.06
C LYS A 126 0.55 4.12 -16.55
N MET A 127 0.16 3.38 -17.57
CA MET A 127 0.99 2.36 -18.20
C MET A 127 1.24 2.71 -19.66
N GLU A 128 2.52 2.72 -20.05
CA GLU A 128 2.93 2.87 -21.44
C GLU A 128 3.50 1.54 -21.95
N ASP A 129 3.25 1.21 -23.21
CA ASP A 129 3.69 -0.01 -23.89
C ASP A 129 3.15 -1.33 -23.27
N ALA A 130 2.08 -1.24 -22.47
CA ALA A 130 1.48 -2.41 -21.82
C ALA A 130 0.78 -3.34 -22.83
N ASP A 131 0.33 -2.86 -23.98
CA ASP A 131 -0.35 -3.66 -24.99
C ASP A 131 0.57 -4.73 -25.58
N ALA A 132 1.77 -4.35 -25.98
CA ALA A 132 2.78 -5.30 -26.51
C ALA A 132 3.17 -6.34 -25.45
N PHE A 133 3.22 -5.96 -24.18
CA PHE A 133 3.47 -6.86 -23.07
C PHE A 133 2.27 -7.80 -22.84
N ARG A 134 1.05 -7.28 -22.87
CA ARG A 134 -0.18 -8.08 -22.73
C ARG A 134 -0.29 -9.11 -23.84
N ASP A 135 -0.09 -8.74 -25.08
CA ASP A 135 -0.17 -9.65 -26.24
C ASP A 135 0.87 -10.77 -26.20
N LYS A 136 2.05 -10.50 -25.62
CA LYS A 136 3.13 -11.47 -25.50
C LYS A 136 2.91 -12.48 -24.37
N TYR A 137 2.37 -12.05 -23.22
CA TYR A 137 2.32 -12.86 -22.01
C TYR A 137 0.92 -13.32 -21.61
N PHE A 138 -0.14 -12.74 -22.19
CA PHE A 138 -1.52 -13.09 -21.87
C PHE A 138 -2.20 -13.77 -23.03
N ASN A 139 -2.72 -14.96 -22.81
CA ASN A 139 -3.49 -15.76 -23.75
C ASN A 139 -4.99 -15.62 -23.43
N GLU A 140 -5.86 -16.11 -24.34
CA GLU A 140 -7.33 -16.14 -24.14
C GLU A 140 -7.80 -16.82 -22.83
N HIS A 141 -6.94 -17.63 -22.20
CA HIS A 141 -7.24 -18.30 -20.93
C HIS A 141 -6.67 -17.57 -19.70
N THR A 142 -6.08 -16.39 -19.89
CA THR A 142 -5.53 -15.62 -18.78
C THR A 142 -6.67 -15.02 -17.95
N ASN A 143 -6.51 -15.08 -16.63
CA ASN A 143 -7.50 -14.53 -15.71
C ASN A 143 -7.73 -13.03 -15.99
N PRO A 144 -8.97 -12.58 -16.25
CA PRO A 144 -9.28 -11.17 -16.53
C PRO A 144 -8.81 -10.18 -15.46
N ILE A 145 -8.70 -10.67 -14.22
CA ILE A 145 -8.19 -9.87 -13.10
C ILE A 145 -6.71 -9.49 -13.29
N LEU A 146 -5.93 -10.34 -13.98
CA LEU A 146 -4.54 -10.01 -14.31
C LEU A 146 -4.46 -8.90 -15.36
N LEU A 147 -5.34 -8.95 -16.35
CA LEU A 147 -5.43 -7.88 -17.36
C LEU A 147 -5.74 -6.52 -16.72
N TYR A 148 -6.61 -6.50 -15.71
CA TYR A 148 -6.93 -5.29 -14.95
C TYR A 148 -5.71 -4.65 -14.28
N ASN A 149 -4.69 -5.42 -13.90
CA ASN A 149 -3.46 -4.91 -13.29
C ASN A 149 -2.57 -4.13 -14.27
N TYR A 150 -2.81 -4.29 -15.57
CA TYR A 150 -2.04 -3.66 -16.66
C TYR A 150 -2.85 -2.60 -17.41
N THR A 151 -3.83 -2.01 -16.76
CA THR A 151 -4.61 -0.91 -17.29
C THR A 151 -4.38 0.35 -16.46
N ASP A 152 -4.55 1.49 -17.10
CA ASP A 152 -4.56 2.77 -16.41
C ASP A 152 -5.69 2.77 -15.38
N HIS A 153 -5.39 3.24 -14.19
CA HIS A 153 -6.38 3.35 -13.13
C HIS A 153 -6.02 4.43 -12.13
N GLN A 154 -7.03 4.93 -11.45
CA GLN A 154 -6.85 5.87 -10.36
C GLN A 154 -7.64 5.43 -9.13
N ILE A 155 -7.08 5.74 -7.99
CA ILE A 155 -7.61 5.35 -6.69
C ILE A 155 -7.62 6.58 -5.79
N LEU A 156 -8.78 6.94 -5.26
CA LEU A 156 -8.90 7.94 -4.21
C LEU A 156 -9.49 7.28 -2.97
N CYS A 157 -8.65 7.14 -1.95
CA CYS A 157 -9.00 6.42 -0.72
C CYS A 157 -9.22 7.37 0.44
N THR A 158 -10.05 6.92 1.36
CA THR A 158 -10.13 7.42 2.73
C THR A 158 -10.01 6.24 3.67
N GLY A 159 -9.19 6.37 4.72
CA GLY A 159 -8.89 5.26 5.60
C GLY A 159 -8.77 5.67 7.06
N PHE A 160 -8.91 4.69 7.93
CA PHE A 160 -8.67 4.84 9.35
C PHE A 160 -7.92 3.64 9.90
N THR A 161 -6.85 3.90 10.63
CA THR A 161 -6.05 2.86 11.28
C THR A 161 -5.94 3.14 12.77
N TYR A 162 -6.28 2.14 13.56
CA TYR A 162 -6.07 2.10 15.00
C TYR A 162 -4.97 1.10 15.33
N THR A 163 -3.99 1.51 16.12
CA THR A 163 -2.91 0.65 16.57
C THR A 163 -2.71 0.78 18.08
N PHE A 164 -2.87 -0.34 18.78
CA PHE A 164 -2.37 -0.50 20.15
C PHE A 164 -1.05 -1.24 20.08
N ASP A 165 0.03 -0.62 20.54
CA ASP A 165 1.38 -1.21 20.53
C ASP A 165 2.12 -0.94 21.83
N ASN A 166 2.37 -2.00 22.59
CA ASN A 166 3.24 -1.94 23.77
C ASN A 166 4.52 -2.80 23.63
N MET A 167 4.83 -3.24 22.40
CA MET A 167 5.99 -4.09 22.10
C MET A 167 7.32 -3.46 22.54
N SER A 168 7.45 -2.15 22.43
CA SER A 168 8.65 -1.38 22.82
C SER A 168 8.78 -1.17 24.34
N SER A 169 7.81 -1.56 25.14
CA SER A 169 7.86 -1.35 26.59
C SER A 169 8.91 -2.25 27.26
N LYS A 170 9.86 -1.64 27.97
CA LYS A 170 10.87 -2.36 28.76
C LYS A 170 10.32 -2.87 30.10
N ARG A 171 9.19 -2.34 30.59
CA ARG A 171 8.61 -2.65 31.90
C ARG A 171 7.61 -3.80 31.85
N LEU A 172 7.04 -4.08 30.69
CA LEU A 172 6.04 -5.13 30.55
C LEU A 172 6.69 -6.43 30.09
N LEU A 173 6.43 -7.50 30.79
CA LEU A 173 6.88 -8.85 30.44
C LEU A 173 6.07 -9.36 29.24
N ASN A 174 4.75 -9.25 29.32
CA ASN A 174 3.86 -9.61 28.23
C ASN A 174 3.62 -8.40 27.30
N LYS A 175 3.80 -8.59 26.02
CA LYS A 175 3.70 -7.52 25.01
C LYS A 175 2.64 -7.84 23.98
N LYS A 176 1.94 -6.81 23.53
CA LYS A 176 0.82 -6.95 22.59
C LYS A 176 0.90 -5.89 21.52
N LEU A 177 0.54 -6.29 20.31
CA LEU A 177 0.21 -5.42 19.19
C LEU A 177 -1.22 -5.76 18.75
N PHE A 178 -2.04 -4.76 18.58
CA PHE A 178 -3.32 -4.88 17.90
C PHE A 178 -3.46 -3.75 16.90
N LYS A 179 -3.67 -4.08 15.64
CA LYS A 179 -3.88 -3.11 14.58
C LYS A 179 -5.17 -3.45 13.86
N ALA A 180 -6.01 -2.45 13.68
CA ALA A 180 -7.23 -2.53 12.90
C ALA A 180 -7.21 -1.39 11.89
N SER A 181 -7.34 -1.72 10.60
CA SER A 181 -7.42 -0.75 9.53
C SER A 181 -8.68 -0.96 8.70
N PHE A 182 -9.27 0.13 8.30
CA PHE A 182 -10.40 0.20 7.39
C PHE A 182 -10.09 1.23 6.32
N GLU A 183 -10.26 0.87 5.07
CA GLU A 183 -10.01 1.73 3.92
C GLU A 183 -11.17 1.58 2.93
N THR A 184 -11.59 2.67 2.34
CA THR A 184 -12.55 2.69 1.26
C THR A 184 -12.05 3.56 0.13
N GLY A 185 -12.08 3.02 -1.09
CA GLY A 185 -11.66 3.70 -2.32
C GLY A 185 -12.82 4.08 -3.21
N GLY A 186 -12.68 5.19 -3.96
CA GLY A 186 -13.58 5.61 -5.03
C GLY A 186 -14.90 6.25 -4.62
N ASN A 187 -15.29 6.21 -3.35
CA ASN A 187 -16.58 6.77 -2.89
C ASN A 187 -16.67 8.28 -3.10
N THR A 188 -15.58 9.00 -2.91
CA THR A 188 -15.52 10.44 -3.17
C THR A 188 -15.76 10.74 -4.64
N PHE A 189 -15.14 9.98 -5.54
CA PHE A 189 -15.38 10.10 -6.97
C PHE A 189 -16.83 9.76 -7.36
N GLN A 190 -17.40 8.73 -6.77
CA GLN A 190 -18.80 8.36 -6.97
C GLN A 190 -19.75 9.48 -6.53
N LEU A 191 -19.47 10.16 -5.43
CA LEU A 191 -20.26 11.31 -4.98
C LEU A 191 -20.18 12.46 -5.99
N PHE A 192 -19.00 12.73 -6.53
CA PHE A 192 -18.81 13.76 -7.57
C PHE A 192 -19.45 13.35 -8.90
N SER A 193 -19.50 12.07 -9.24
CA SER A 193 -20.13 11.60 -10.48
C SER A 193 -21.65 11.86 -10.51
N HIS A 194 -22.29 11.92 -9.36
CA HIS A 194 -23.71 12.31 -9.25
C HIS A 194 -23.94 13.81 -9.49
N ILE A 195 -22.93 14.64 -9.26
CA ILE A 195 -22.99 16.11 -9.43
C ILE A 195 -22.52 16.50 -10.82
N CYS A 196 -21.43 15.90 -11.28
CA CYS A 196 -20.83 16.10 -12.59
C CYS A 196 -21.06 14.84 -13.43
N LYS A 197 -21.52 14.99 -14.67
CA LYS A 197 -21.60 13.85 -15.58
C LYS A 197 -20.19 13.45 -15.97
N PHE A 198 -19.79 12.23 -15.59
CA PHE A 198 -18.53 11.64 -16.03
C PHE A 198 -18.73 10.85 -17.31
N ASP A 199 -17.72 10.87 -18.14
CA ASP A 199 -17.67 10.03 -19.33
C ASP A 199 -17.56 8.56 -18.92
N LYS A 200 -18.08 7.67 -19.76
CA LYS A 200 -17.99 6.24 -19.58
C LYS A 200 -17.05 5.65 -20.61
N ASP A 201 -16.24 4.72 -20.20
CA ASP A 201 -15.46 3.90 -21.11
C ASP A 201 -16.40 3.05 -21.98
N GLU A 202 -16.22 3.10 -23.29
CA GLU A 202 -17.07 2.39 -24.25
C GLU A 202 -16.94 0.86 -24.13
N PHE A 203 -15.80 0.35 -23.67
CA PHE A 203 -15.53 -1.09 -23.58
C PHE A 203 -15.90 -1.68 -22.22
N SER A 204 -15.51 -1.04 -21.12
CA SER A 204 -15.74 -1.55 -19.76
C SER A 204 -17.03 -1.02 -19.13
N GLY A 205 -17.60 0.06 -19.66
CA GLY A 205 -18.76 0.75 -19.09
C GLY A 205 -18.46 1.48 -17.77
N GLN A 206 -17.21 1.50 -17.35
CA GLN A 206 -16.75 2.16 -16.13
C GLN A 206 -16.77 3.69 -16.28
N ASN A 207 -17.11 4.40 -15.21
CA ASN A 207 -17.03 5.85 -15.19
C ASN A 207 -15.56 6.27 -15.15
N MET A 208 -15.20 7.25 -15.97
CA MET A 208 -13.85 7.79 -16.08
C MET A 208 -13.77 9.23 -15.56
N ILE A 209 -12.63 9.61 -15.03
CA ILE A 209 -12.27 10.97 -14.68
C ILE A 209 -10.93 11.25 -15.35
N PHE A 210 -10.85 12.31 -16.14
CA PHE A 210 -9.66 12.61 -16.95
C PHE A 210 -9.20 11.44 -17.83
N GLU A 211 -10.16 10.76 -18.47
CA GLU A 211 -9.93 9.60 -19.35
C GLU A 211 -9.35 8.36 -18.65
N VAL A 212 -9.35 8.33 -17.32
CA VAL A 212 -8.85 7.19 -16.51
C VAL A 212 -9.97 6.65 -15.65
N PRO A 213 -10.25 5.33 -15.67
CA PRO A 213 -11.24 4.70 -14.78
C PRO A 213 -10.79 4.78 -13.33
N TYR A 214 -11.73 4.98 -12.42
CA TYR A 214 -11.45 4.96 -10.99
C TYR A 214 -11.91 3.67 -10.32
N SER A 215 -11.12 3.22 -9.35
CA SER A 215 -11.39 1.98 -8.64
C SER A 215 -12.24 2.21 -7.39
N GLN A 216 -13.24 1.32 -7.18
CA GLN A 216 -14.07 1.30 -5.97
C GLN A 216 -13.90 -0.02 -5.22
N TYR A 217 -13.55 0.07 -3.94
CA TYR A 217 -13.41 -1.09 -3.06
C TYR A 217 -13.53 -0.70 -1.59
N VAL A 218 -13.76 -1.69 -0.76
CA VAL A 218 -13.62 -1.63 0.70
C VAL A 218 -12.58 -2.65 1.12
N LYS A 219 -11.66 -2.24 1.98
CA LYS A 219 -10.61 -3.10 2.54
C LYS A 219 -10.59 -2.98 4.06
N THR A 220 -10.56 -4.12 4.72
CA THR A 220 -10.42 -4.20 6.18
C THR A 220 -9.32 -5.18 6.52
N GLU A 221 -8.48 -4.81 7.48
CA GLU A 221 -7.37 -5.64 7.95
C GLU A 221 -7.29 -5.58 9.46
N LEU A 222 -7.16 -6.76 10.08
CA LEU A 222 -6.96 -6.92 11.51
C LEU A 222 -5.67 -7.69 11.73
N GLU A 223 -4.83 -7.19 12.64
CA GLU A 223 -3.57 -7.83 13.02
C GLU A 223 -3.45 -7.86 14.54
N TYR A 224 -3.11 -9.02 15.08
CA TYR A 224 -2.87 -9.21 16.48
C TYR A 224 -1.58 -9.99 16.70
N ALA A 225 -0.69 -9.43 17.51
CA ALA A 225 0.50 -10.15 17.97
C ALA A 225 0.57 -10.12 19.50
N PHE A 226 0.87 -11.25 20.08
CA PHE A 226 1.05 -11.41 21.51
C PHE A 226 2.36 -12.13 21.80
N ASN A 227 3.25 -11.47 22.53
CA ASN A 227 4.50 -12.01 23.00
C ASN A 227 4.34 -12.33 24.49
N GLN A 228 4.15 -13.61 24.78
CA GLN A 228 3.98 -14.14 26.12
C GLN A 228 5.35 -14.48 26.71
N TYR A 229 5.68 -13.85 27.81
CA TYR A 229 6.86 -14.17 28.58
C TYR A 229 6.58 -15.41 29.47
N ILE A 230 7.43 -16.42 29.39
CA ILE A 230 7.37 -17.60 30.22
C ILE A 230 8.49 -17.53 31.27
N ASN A 231 9.73 -17.36 30.85
CA ASN A 231 10.90 -17.18 31.69
C ASN A 231 12.00 -16.43 30.91
N GLU A 232 13.17 -16.23 31.52
CA GLU A 232 14.28 -15.46 30.92
C GLU A 232 14.80 -16.05 29.59
N LYS A 233 14.58 -17.34 29.35
CA LYS A 233 15.08 -18.07 28.18
C LYS A 233 13.97 -18.40 27.16
N CYS A 234 12.70 -18.36 27.58
CA CYS A 234 11.58 -18.84 26.77
C CYS A 234 10.49 -17.78 26.64
N ARG A 235 10.02 -17.61 25.41
CA ARG A 235 8.87 -16.77 25.05
C ARG A 235 8.05 -17.49 24.00
N ILE A 236 6.75 -17.31 24.03
CA ILE A 236 5.86 -17.74 22.95
C ILE A 236 5.29 -16.50 22.29
N VAL A 237 5.38 -16.46 20.98
CA VAL A 237 4.84 -15.39 20.15
C VAL A 237 3.71 -15.93 19.30
N TYR A 238 2.55 -15.35 19.46
CA TYR A 238 1.37 -15.58 18.62
C TYR A 238 1.22 -14.41 17.68
N HIS A 239 1.04 -14.66 16.40
CA HIS A 239 0.75 -13.61 15.42
C HIS A 239 -0.39 -14.08 14.53
N ALA A 240 -1.42 -13.28 14.44
CA ALA A 240 -2.59 -13.52 13.60
C ALA A 240 -2.88 -12.25 12.78
N LYS A 241 -3.10 -12.44 11.49
CA LYS A 241 -3.49 -11.38 10.56
C LYS A 241 -4.64 -11.87 9.71
N ALA A 242 -5.70 -11.09 9.61
CA ALA A 242 -6.84 -11.35 8.75
C ALA A 242 -7.18 -10.08 7.97
N GLY A 243 -7.40 -10.24 6.67
CA GLY A 243 -7.73 -9.14 5.80
C GLY A 243 -8.74 -9.55 4.73
N VAL A 244 -9.61 -8.63 4.35
CA VAL A 244 -10.55 -8.79 3.26
C VAL A 244 -10.64 -7.49 2.48
N ALA A 245 -10.66 -7.61 1.16
CA ALA A 245 -10.86 -6.52 0.22
C ALA A 245 -11.98 -6.92 -0.75
N VAL A 246 -12.97 -6.05 -0.93
CA VAL A 246 -14.14 -6.32 -1.76
C VAL A 246 -14.30 -5.19 -2.76
N PRO A 247 -14.21 -5.46 -4.07
CA PRO A 247 -14.53 -4.48 -5.10
C PRO A 247 -16.05 -4.31 -5.19
N TYR A 248 -16.49 -3.14 -5.61
CA TYR A 248 -17.90 -2.84 -5.88
C TYR A 248 -18.07 -1.65 -6.82
N GLY A 249 -19.29 -1.42 -7.29
CA GLY A 249 -19.66 -0.23 -8.05
C GLY A 249 -18.93 -0.11 -9.38
N ASN A 250 -17.96 0.77 -9.49
CA ASN A 250 -17.21 1.04 -10.72
C ASN A 250 -16.07 0.04 -10.99
N SER A 251 -15.87 -0.96 -10.14
CA SER A 251 -14.73 -1.89 -10.25
C SER A 251 -15.16 -3.33 -10.20
N ASP A 252 -14.67 -4.13 -11.14
CA ASP A 252 -14.86 -5.60 -11.17
C ASP A 252 -13.80 -6.33 -10.33
N GLY A 253 -12.70 -5.67 -10.00
CA GLY A 253 -11.60 -6.22 -9.19
C GLY A 253 -10.96 -5.18 -8.27
N VAL A 254 -10.28 -5.66 -7.24
CA VAL A 254 -9.47 -4.81 -6.37
C VAL A 254 -8.17 -4.47 -7.09
N PRO A 255 -7.73 -3.19 -7.10
CA PRO A 255 -6.45 -2.81 -7.68
C PRO A 255 -5.28 -3.59 -7.09
N PHE A 256 -4.30 -3.91 -7.92
CA PHE A 256 -3.13 -4.72 -7.53
C PHE A 256 -2.41 -4.19 -6.29
N GLU A 257 -2.27 -2.87 -6.16
CA GLU A 257 -1.62 -2.19 -5.05
C GLU A 257 -2.33 -2.40 -3.71
N LYS A 258 -3.61 -2.74 -3.77
CA LYS A 258 -4.47 -2.89 -2.59
C LYS A 258 -4.78 -4.34 -2.25
N ARG A 259 -4.36 -5.29 -3.11
CA ARG A 259 -4.53 -6.74 -2.88
C ARG A 259 -3.56 -7.26 -1.84
N PHE A 260 -3.90 -8.40 -1.28
CA PHE A 260 -3.03 -9.12 -0.36
C PHE A 260 -2.13 -10.11 -1.11
N TYR A 261 -0.98 -10.39 -0.54
CA TYR A 261 -0.07 -11.44 -1.02
C TYR A 261 0.52 -12.22 0.15
N GLY A 262 0.93 -13.47 -0.12
CA GLY A 262 1.56 -14.35 0.85
C GLY A 262 3.09 -14.41 0.67
N GLY A 263 3.76 -15.02 1.66
CA GLY A 263 5.22 -15.18 1.68
C GLY A 263 5.99 -13.98 2.24
N GLY A 264 7.32 -14.12 2.27
CA GLY A 264 8.22 -13.10 2.77
C GLY A 264 8.49 -13.14 4.27
N ALA A 265 9.46 -12.35 4.71
CA ALA A 265 9.98 -12.35 6.09
C ALA A 265 8.92 -11.98 7.15
N SER A 266 7.94 -11.17 6.79
CA SER A 266 6.84 -10.76 7.69
C SER A 266 5.60 -11.65 7.58
N GLY A 267 5.61 -12.62 6.70
CA GLY A 267 4.53 -13.57 6.48
C GLY A 267 4.96 -15.01 6.76
N VAL A 268 4.99 -15.86 5.73
CA VAL A 268 5.47 -17.25 5.80
C VAL A 268 6.92 -17.28 5.35
N ARG A 269 7.85 -17.34 6.30
CA ARG A 269 9.30 -17.15 6.07
C ARG A 269 9.96 -18.14 5.10
N GLY A 270 9.39 -19.32 4.93
CA GLY A 270 9.92 -20.34 4.02
C GLY A 270 9.62 -20.09 2.54
N TRP A 271 8.87 -19.04 2.22
CA TRP A 271 8.41 -18.70 0.89
C TRP A 271 8.85 -17.30 0.50
N ALA A 272 9.31 -17.12 -0.73
CA ALA A 272 9.57 -15.80 -1.26
C ALA A 272 8.27 -14.97 -1.33
N VAL A 273 8.40 -13.66 -1.39
CA VAL A 273 7.25 -12.75 -1.52
C VAL A 273 6.48 -13.08 -2.79
N ARG A 274 5.16 -13.19 -2.69
CA ARG A 274 4.25 -13.51 -3.81
C ARG A 274 4.46 -14.88 -4.47
N THR A 275 5.05 -15.85 -3.76
CA THR A 275 5.20 -17.22 -4.26
C THR A 275 4.24 -18.21 -3.60
N LEU A 276 3.38 -17.76 -2.70
CA LEU A 276 2.41 -18.56 -1.97
C LEU A 276 0.98 -18.09 -2.26
N GLY A 277 0.15 -18.98 -2.79
CA GLY A 277 -1.27 -18.72 -3.05
C GLY A 277 -1.55 -18.06 -4.42
N PRO A 278 -2.77 -17.60 -4.66
CA PRO A 278 -3.96 -17.74 -3.81
C PRO A 278 -4.57 -19.15 -3.88
N GLY A 279 -4.88 -19.72 -2.71
CA GLY A 279 -5.58 -21.01 -2.59
C GLY A 279 -4.90 -22.17 -3.32
N LYS A 280 -5.65 -22.85 -4.20
CA LYS A 280 -5.16 -23.96 -5.03
C LYS A 280 -4.57 -23.53 -6.38
N PHE A 281 -4.31 -22.26 -6.57
CA PHE A 281 -3.74 -21.77 -7.82
C PHE A 281 -2.41 -22.50 -8.10
N PRO A 282 -2.25 -23.16 -9.26
CA PRO A 282 -1.00 -23.80 -9.58
C PRO A 282 0.09 -22.73 -9.62
N SER A 283 1.20 -22.97 -8.95
CA SER A 283 2.38 -22.09 -9.00
C SER A 283 2.98 -22.17 -10.41
N THR A 284 2.36 -21.49 -11.34
CA THR A 284 2.99 -21.11 -12.60
C THR A 284 3.93 -19.94 -12.27
N ASN A 285 4.98 -19.78 -13.06
CA ASN A 285 5.97 -18.70 -12.87
C ASN A 285 5.38 -17.28 -12.99
N ASP A 286 4.07 -17.13 -12.94
CA ASP A 286 3.34 -15.87 -12.98
C ASP A 286 3.34 -15.18 -11.61
N TYR A 287 4.47 -14.56 -11.31
CA TYR A 287 4.70 -13.69 -10.16
C TYR A 287 3.56 -12.68 -9.88
N LEU A 288 2.87 -12.25 -10.92
CA LEU A 288 1.80 -11.25 -10.84
C LEU A 288 0.44 -11.81 -10.46
N ALA A 289 0.23 -13.11 -10.72
CA ALA A 289 -1.03 -13.80 -10.42
C ALA A 289 -1.22 -14.11 -8.93
N GLN A 290 -0.17 -14.02 -8.13
CA GLN A 290 -0.17 -14.53 -6.77
C GLN A 290 -0.61 -13.46 -5.75
N THR A 291 -1.72 -12.83 -6.02
CA THR A 291 -2.40 -11.89 -5.12
C THR A 291 -3.82 -12.33 -4.88
N GLY A 292 -4.38 -12.01 -3.72
CA GLY A 292 -5.74 -12.38 -3.34
C GLY A 292 -6.49 -11.25 -2.67
N ASP A 293 -7.81 -11.39 -2.60
CA ASP A 293 -8.70 -10.42 -1.97
C ASP A 293 -8.97 -10.76 -0.50
N ILE A 294 -8.58 -11.96 -0.07
CA ILE A 294 -8.67 -12.42 1.32
C ILE A 294 -7.31 -12.93 1.76
N ASN A 295 -6.88 -12.52 2.94
CA ASN A 295 -5.64 -12.97 3.59
C ASN A 295 -5.94 -13.48 5.00
N LEU A 296 -5.43 -14.67 5.31
CA LEU A 296 -5.39 -15.20 6.66
C LEU A 296 -3.99 -15.73 6.94
N LEU A 297 -3.35 -15.19 7.94
CA LEU A 297 -2.01 -15.57 8.38
C LEU A 297 -2.03 -15.90 9.88
N LEU A 298 -1.49 -17.05 10.24
CA LEU A 298 -1.32 -17.47 11.63
C LEU A 298 0.12 -17.95 11.82
N ASN A 299 0.84 -17.36 12.75
CA ASN A 299 2.20 -17.77 13.12
C ASN A 299 2.28 -18.04 14.63
N LEU A 300 2.99 -19.10 14.98
CA LEU A 300 3.33 -19.46 16.34
C LEU A 300 4.84 -19.69 16.42
N GLU A 301 5.51 -19.00 17.32
CA GLU A 301 6.95 -19.10 17.52
C GLU A 301 7.24 -19.37 19.02
N TYR A 302 8.19 -20.26 19.25
CA TYR A 302 8.68 -20.62 20.59
C TYR A 302 10.17 -20.32 20.71
#